data_b320c7f66a9ac30ce2fad899b4e46b4b
#
_entry.id   b320c7f66a9ac30ce2fad899b4e46b4b
#
_cell.length_a   1.000
_cell.length_b   1.000
_cell.length_c   1.000
_cell.angle_alpha   90.00
_cell.angle_beta   90.00
_cell.angle_gamma   90.00
#
_symmetry.space_group_name_H-M   'P 1'
#
loop_
_entity.id
_entity.type
_entity.pdbx_description
1 polymer ?
#
loop_
_entity_poly.entity_id
_entity_poly.type
_entity_poly.pdbx_seq_one_letter_code
_entity_poly.pdbx_strand_id
1 'polypeptide(L)'
;MITLQHSLATLYGLRGNCEEFDKEIPYVLLPDAIRKYCGPRQYTHFEEASDKTDIYWYKFQKTINNIESKDEALNTDLHLANCVPAAIGEQTHIEEFEAHNQHLSPEYYAGVKKHLTQDCIFDEFIRQQIDCSKKYEDKYTFKGTEYDGKGIRKVIGDIENQGLYILAYMMDKSYGITTNQEWFDRHVKDVLDREYSADLAEGTYKYMHIPEEINKRITEKDWSHLNEGILPLSEYMEMYKEVITEMPKIDMEKSERESGIKNSEKAKSNTMSEGPEDR
;
A
#
# COMPACT_ATOMS: atom_id res chain seq x y z
N MET A 1 2.83 1.76 6.61
CA MET A 1 3.12 3.00 5.80
C MET A 1 1.81 3.73 5.56
N ILE A 2 1.79 5.06 5.47
CA ILE A 2 0.57 5.81 5.11
C ILE A 2 0.31 5.80 3.61
N THR A 3 -0.94 5.94 3.21
CA THR A 3 -1.40 5.92 1.80
C THR A 3 -0.62 6.88 0.88
N LEU A 4 -0.23 8.06 1.39
CA LEU A 4 0.62 9.02 0.67
C LEU A 4 2.01 8.46 0.36
N GLN A 5 2.62 7.74 1.29
CA GLN A 5 3.94 7.13 1.10
C GLN A 5 3.88 5.94 0.13
N HIS A 6 2.82 5.11 0.17
CA HIS A 6 2.58 4.07 -0.82
C HIS A 6 2.55 4.65 -2.23
N SER A 7 1.85 5.77 -2.40
CA SER A 7 1.77 6.47 -3.68
C SER A 7 3.15 6.93 -4.16
N LEU A 8 3.93 7.61 -3.30
CA LEU A 8 5.24 8.12 -3.70
C LEU A 8 6.28 7.01 -3.91
N ALA A 9 6.25 5.96 -3.10
CA ALA A 9 7.14 4.81 -3.26
C ALA A 9 6.87 4.09 -4.59
N THR A 10 5.60 3.94 -4.96
CA THR A 10 5.18 3.39 -6.26
C THR A 10 5.64 4.27 -7.40
N LEU A 11 5.40 5.58 -7.35
CA LEU A 11 5.84 6.52 -8.37
C LEU A 11 7.38 6.50 -8.53
N TYR A 12 8.10 6.42 -7.43
CA TYR A 12 9.56 6.34 -7.48
C TYR A 12 10.04 5.04 -8.14
N GLY A 13 9.42 3.90 -7.81
CA GLY A 13 9.67 2.62 -8.47
C GLY A 13 9.45 2.67 -9.98
N LEU A 14 8.43 3.41 -10.42
CA LEU A 14 8.11 3.70 -11.83
C LEU A 14 8.98 4.81 -12.44
N ARG A 15 10.05 5.24 -11.77
CA ARG A 15 10.99 6.27 -12.22
C ARG A 15 10.32 7.60 -12.61
N GLY A 16 9.28 7.97 -11.88
CA GLY A 16 8.53 9.19 -12.12
C GLY A 16 7.59 9.14 -13.33
N ASN A 17 7.31 7.98 -13.88
CA ASN A 17 6.34 7.83 -14.98
C ASN A 17 4.91 7.97 -14.45
N CYS A 18 4.35 9.19 -14.53
CA CYS A 18 3.01 9.47 -14.03
C CYS A 18 1.92 8.73 -14.81
N GLU A 19 2.10 8.46 -16.11
CA GLU A 19 1.10 7.73 -16.90
C GLU A 19 0.96 6.27 -16.43
N GLU A 20 2.06 5.58 -16.16
CA GLU A 20 2.03 4.24 -15.60
C GLU A 20 1.58 4.26 -14.14
N PHE A 21 1.96 5.28 -13.38
CA PHE A 21 1.50 5.48 -12.02
C PHE A 21 -0.04 5.60 -11.95
N ASP A 22 -0.65 6.42 -12.79
CA ASP A 22 -2.11 6.61 -12.84
C ASP A 22 -2.86 5.29 -13.15
N LYS A 23 -2.23 4.37 -13.89
CA LYS A 23 -2.79 3.03 -14.16
C LYS A 23 -2.66 2.07 -12.98
N GLU A 24 -1.58 2.18 -12.21
CA GLU A 24 -1.28 1.24 -11.13
C GLU A 24 -1.86 1.63 -9.77
N ILE A 25 -1.97 2.93 -9.50
CA ILE A 25 -2.29 3.42 -8.15
C ILE A 25 -3.62 2.90 -7.60
N PRO A 26 -4.69 2.67 -8.39
CA PRO A 26 -5.92 2.09 -7.88
C PRO A 26 -5.71 0.68 -7.29
N TYR A 27 -4.86 -0.11 -7.90
CA TYR A 27 -4.57 -1.46 -7.40
C TYR A 27 -3.64 -1.45 -6.19
N VAL A 28 -2.68 -0.53 -6.14
CA VAL A 28 -1.77 -0.37 -5.00
C VAL A 28 -2.51 0.11 -3.77
N LEU A 29 -3.46 1.02 -3.89
CA LEU A 29 -4.22 1.54 -2.75
C LEU A 29 -5.43 0.67 -2.35
N LEU A 30 -5.71 -0.38 -3.10
CA LEU A 30 -6.86 -1.24 -2.88
C LEU A 30 -6.96 -1.81 -1.46
N PRO A 31 -5.90 -2.34 -0.82
CA PRO A 31 -5.99 -2.86 0.54
C PRO A 31 -6.49 -1.84 1.55
N ASP A 32 -6.05 -0.59 1.45
CA ASP A 32 -6.54 0.51 2.29
C ASP A 32 -7.96 0.92 1.94
N ALA A 33 -8.28 0.99 0.64
CA ALA A 33 -9.58 1.41 0.14
C ALA A 33 -10.70 0.48 0.61
N ILE A 34 -10.51 -0.85 0.49
CA ILE A 34 -11.53 -1.84 0.84
C ILE A 34 -11.60 -2.15 2.33
N ARG A 35 -10.70 -1.62 3.13
CA ARG A 35 -10.60 -1.88 4.57
C ARG A 35 -11.93 -1.68 5.29
N LYS A 36 -12.67 -0.61 4.98
CA LYS A 36 -13.97 -0.33 5.60
C LYS A 36 -15.04 -1.39 5.31
N TYR A 37 -14.89 -2.17 4.24
CA TYR A 37 -15.83 -3.22 3.83
C TYR A 37 -15.41 -4.61 4.31
N CYS A 38 -14.11 -4.85 4.41
CA CYS A 38 -13.60 -6.15 4.84
C CYS A 38 -13.56 -6.31 6.37
N GLY A 39 -13.52 -5.22 7.12
CA GLY A 39 -13.38 -5.23 8.57
C GLY A 39 -11.99 -4.74 9.05
N PRO A 40 -11.46 -5.28 10.14
CA PRO A 40 -10.16 -4.90 10.67
C PRO A 40 -9.04 -4.96 9.61
N ARG A 41 -7.98 -4.16 9.80
CA ARG A 41 -6.84 -4.09 8.89
C ARG A 41 -6.24 -5.46 8.56
N GLN A 42 -6.25 -6.39 9.52
CA GLN A 42 -5.77 -7.75 9.37
C GLN A 42 -6.36 -8.47 8.14
N TYR A 43 -7.60 -8.18 7.78
CA TYR A 43 -8.29 -8.84 6.67
C TYR A 43 -7.82 -8.39 5.28
N THR A 44 -7.28 -7.20 5.16
CA THR A 44 -6.80 -6.66 3.90
C THR A 44 -5.28 -6.66 3.79
N HIS A 45 -4.58 -6.81 4.93
CA HIS A 45 -3.13 -6.74 5.02
C HIS A 45 -2.51 -8.07 5.49
N PHE A 46 -3.32 -9.12 5.71
CA PHE A 46 -2.84 -10.45 6.09
C PHE A 46 -1.94 -10.44 7.34
N GLU A 47 -2.32 -9.68 8.36
CA GLU A 47 -1.48 -9.40 9.53
C GLU A 47 -1.55 -10.45 10.65
N GLU A 48 -2.44 -11.44 10.60
CA GLU A 48 -2.55 -12.51 11.60
C GLU A 48 -2.17 -13.88 11.06
N ALA A 49 -1.58 -14.70 11.94
CA ALA A 49 -1.14 -16.05 11.61
C ALA A 49 -2.29 -17.01 11.25
N SER A 50 -1.95 -17.89 10.44
CA SER A 50 -2.48 -19.05 9.76
C SER A 50 -3.83 -19.66 10.11
N ASP A 51 -4.34 -19.64 11.32
CA ASP A 51 -5.60 -20.32 11.68
C ASP A 51 -6.87 -19.57 11.25
N LYS A 52 -6.72 -18.30 10.80
CA LYS A 52 -7.79 -17.43 10.32
C LYS A 52 -7.62 -16.95 8.88
N THR A 53 -6.55 -17.33 8.20
CA THR A 53 -6.20 -16.90 6.84
C THR A 53 -7.29 -17.20 5.84
N ASP A 54 -7.95 -18.35 5.93
CA ASP A 54 -9.05 -18.72 5.04
C ASP A 54 -10.23 -17.76 5.12
N ILE A 55 -10.51 -17.23 6.33
CA ILE A 55 -11.57 -16.26 6.54
C ILE A 55 -11.20 -14.91 5.94
N TYR A 56 -9.95 -14.49 6.08
CA TYR A 56 -9.42 -13.24 5.53
C TYR A 56 -9.41 -13.25 4.02
N TRP A 57 -8.91 -14.32 3.43
CA TRP A 57 -8.90 -14.53 2.01
C TRP A 57 -10.32 -14.53 1.42
N TYR A 58 -11.26 -15.22 2.02
CA TYR A 58 -12.66 -15.23 1.60
C TYR A 58 -13.28 -13.83 1.62
N LYS A 59 -13.04 -13.05 2.68
CA LYS A 59 -13.55 -11.68 2.79
C LYS A 59 -12.91 -10.76 1.78
N PHE A 60 -11.62 -10.86 1.59
CA PHE A 60 -10.88 -10.09 0.59
C PHE A 60 -11.40 -10.37 -0.82
N GLN A 61 -11.50 -11.63 -1.22
CA GLN A 61 -12.04 -12.02 -2.51
C GLN A 61 -13.48 -11.57 -2.72
N LYS A 62 -14.33 -11.80 -1.71
CA LYS A 62 -15.73 -11.39 -1.79
C LYS A 62 -15.84 -9.88 -2.00
N THR A 63 -14.98 -9.10 -1.36
CA THR A 63 -14.96 -7.64 -1.50
C THR A 63 -14.49 -7.23 -2.89
N ILE A 64 -13.41 -7.82 -3.42
CA ILE A 64 -12.95 -7.54 -4.78
C ILE A 64 -14.03 -7.91 -5.81
N ASN A 65 -14.62 -9.09 -5.70
CA ASN A 65 -15.69 -9.53 -6.62
C ASN A 65 -16.90 -8.60 -6.57
N ASN A 66 -17.25 -8.06 -5.40
CA ASN A 66 -18.35 -7.11 -5.26
C ASN A 66 -18.00 -5.73 -5.86
N ILE A 67 -16.76 -5.28 -5.77
CA ILE A 67 -16.29 -4.05 -6.42
C ILE A 67 -16.37 -4.18 -7.93
N GLU A 68 -15.91 -5.30 -8.48
CA GLU A 68 -15.96 -5.59 -9.92
C GLU A 68 -17.41 -5.73 -10.42
N SER A 69 -18.31 -6.35 -9.64
CA SER A 69 -19.72 -6.55 -10.00
C SER A 69 -20.61 -5.33 -9.75
N LYS A 70 -20.10 -4.28 -9.08
CA LYS A 70 -20.87 -3.12 -8.59
C LYS A 70 -22.04 -3.47 -7.67
N ASP A 71 -22.04 -4.67 -7.09
CA ASP A 71 -23.05 -5.09 -6.15
C ASP A 71 -22.81 -4.53 -4.74
N GLU A 72 -23.90 -4.37 -3.98
CA GLU A 72 -24.01 -3.62 -2.74
C GLU A 72 -22.88 -3.84 -1.72
N ALA A 73 -22.45 -2.74 -1.12
CA ALA A 73 -21.52 -2.69 0.00
C ALA A 73 -21.87 -3.71 1.09
N LEU A 74 -20.91 -4.55 1.45
CA LEU A 74 -21.00 -5.41 2.61
C LEU A 74 -21.16 -4.56 3.87
N ASN A 75 -22.37 -4.52 4.42
CA ASN A 75 -22.67 -3.92 5.71
C ASN A 75 -21.97 -4.76 6.79
N THR A 76 -20.73 -4.42 7.10
CA THR A 76 -20.02 -4.97 8.25
C THR A 76 -19.98 -3.92 9.34
N ASP A 77 -20.58 -4.22 10.49
CA ASP A 77 -20.43 -3.43 11.71
C ASP A 77 -18.94 -3.33 12.07
N LEU A 78 -18.33 -2.22 11.65
CA LEU A 78 -16.95 -1.90 11.95
C LEU A 78 -16.85 -1.34 13.36
N HIS A 79 -16.78 -2.21 14.35
CA HIS A 79 -16.24 -1.83 15.64
C HIS A 79 -14.71 -1.64 15.47
N LEU A 80 -14.32 -0.40 15.19
CA LEU A 80 -12.94 0.07 15.30
C LEU A 80 -12.54 0.16 16.79
N ALA A 81 -12.60 -0.98 17.48
CA ALA A 81 -12.12 -1.06 18.85
C ALA A 81 -10.59 -1.08 18.81
N ASN A 82 -9.97 -0.04 19.36
CA ASN A 82 -8.59 0.03 19.86
C ASN A 82 -7.54 -0.67 19.01
N CYS A 83 -7.40 -0.28 17.75
CA CYS A 83 -6.31 -0.78 16.93
C CYS A 83 -4.99 -0.26 17.51
N VAL A 84 -4.19 -1.16 18.04
CA VAL A 84 -2.75 -0.96 18.13
C VAL A 84 -2.30 -0.52 16.74
N PRO A 85 -1.42 0.49 16.61
CA PRO A 85 -0.90 0.88 15.31
C PRO A 85 -0.42 -0.35 14.56
N ALA A 86 -0.80 -0.51 13.30
CA ALA A 86 -0.47 -1.72 12.52
C ALA A 86 1.02 -2.01 12.51
N ALA A 87 1.86 -0.96 12.45
CA ALA A 87 3.32 -1.06 12.50
C ALA A 87 3.89 -1.72 13.76
N ILE A 88 3.17 -1.70 14.88
CA ILE A 88 3.56 -2.36 16.14
C ILE A 88 2.59 -3.49 16.52
N GLY A 89 1.70 -3.83 15.61
CA GLY A 89 0.80 -4.97 15.71
C GLY A 89 1.42 -6.25 15.16
N GLU A 90 0.67 -6.94 14.35
CA GLU A 90 1.04 -8.19 13.73
C GLU A 90 1.68 -7.94 12.35
N GLN A 91 2.62 -8.81 11.99
CA GLN A 91 3.35 -8.70 10.74
C GLN A 91 2.45 -9.10 9.56
N THR A 92 2.54 -8.38 8.45
CA THR A 92 1.94 -8.77 7.17
C THR A 92 2.59 -10.06 6.64
N HIS A 93 1.77 -11.05 6.25
CA HIS A 93 2.21 -12.32 5.69
C HIS A 93 2.00 -12.33 4.18
N ILE A 94 3.00 -11.89 3.41
CA ILE A 94 2.93 -11.80 1.93
C ILE A 94 2.76 -13.20 1.32
N GLU A 95 3.43 -14.20 1.86
CA GLU A 95 3.35 -15.59 1.42
C GLU A 95 1.91 -16.15 1.48
N GLU A 96 1.12 -15.73 2.45
CA GLU A 96 -0.28 -16.10 2.55
C GLU A 96 -1.11 -15.43 1.46
N PHE A 97 -0.86 -14.14 1.20
CA PHE A 97 -1.48 -13.47 0.06
C PHE A 97 -1.14 -14.18 -1.25
N GLU A 98 0.13 -14.51 -1.48
CA GLU A 98 0.59 -15.18 -2.68
C GLU A 98 -0.04 -16.57 -2.88
N ALA A 99 -0.11 -17.36 -1.80
CA ALA A 99 -0.67 -18.72 -1.87
C ALA A 99 -2.15 -18.73 -2.26
N HIS A 100 -2.93 -17.76 -1.77
CA HIS A 100 -4.38 -17.77 -1.90
C HIS A 100 -4.92 -16.92 -3.07
N ASN A 101 -4.13 -16.02 -3.65
CA ASN A 101 -4.60 -15.03 -4.63
C ASN A 101 -4.02 -15.18 -6.03
N GLN A 102 -3.61 -16.41 -6.40
CA GLN A 102 -3.05 -16.73 -7.72
C GLN A 102 -4.03 -16.50 -8.88
N HIS A 103 -5.33 -16.48 -8.61
CA HIS A 103 -6.40 -16.32 -9.60
C HIS A 103 -6.71 -14.85 -9.92
N LEU A 104 -6.19 -13.89 -9.16
CA LEU A 104 -6.37 -12.46 -9.44
C LEU A 104 -5.74 -12.09 -10.78
N SER A 105 -6.31 -11.09 -11.45
CA SER A 105 -5.67 -10.51 -12.63
C SER A 105 -4.26 -9.99 -12.29
N PRO A 106 -3.36 -9.96 -13.28
CA PRO A 106 -1.98 -9.51 -13.04
C PRO A 106 -1.89 -8.12 -12.37
N GLU A 107 -2.79 -7.20 -12.72
CA GLU A 107 -2.85 -5.83 -12.18
C GLU A 107 -3.22 -5.84 -10.69
N TYR A 108 -4.30 -6.55 -10.33
CA TYR A 108 -4.73 -6.68 -8.92
C TYR A 108 -3.67 -7.37 -8.08
N TYR A 109 -3.12 -8.48 -8.59
CA TYR A 109 -2.08 -9.21 -7.86
C TYR A 109 -0.85 -8.34 -7.61
N ALA A 110 -0.32 -7.70 -8.65
CA ALA A 110 0.88 -6.88 -8.54
C ALA A 110 0.65 -5.63 -7.67
N GLY A 111 -0.48 -4.94 -7.83
CA GLY A 111 -0.79 -3.75 -7.05
C GLY A 111 -0.91 -4.05 -5.56
N VAL A 112 -1.69 -5.08 -5.19
CA VAL A 112 -1.82 -5.50 -3.79
C VAL A 112 -0.48 -6.00 -3.23
N LYS A 113 0.27 -6.79 -3.98
CA LYS A 113 1.61 -7.26 -3.55
C LYS A 113 2.56 -6.10 -3.31
N LYS A 114 2.56 -5.06 -4.17
CA LYS A 114 3.35 -3.83 -3.96
C LYS A 114 3.00 -3.15 -2.64
N HIS A 115 1.72 -2.97 -2.36
CA HIS A 115 1.26 -2.39 -1.10
C HIS A 115 1.74 -3.17 0.12
N LEU A 116 1.49 -4.49 0.13
CA LEU A 116 1.86 -5.37 1.24
C LEU A 116 3.38 -5.41 1.46
N THR A 117 4.16 -5.43 0.37
CA THR A 117 5.64 -5.39 0.45
C THR A 117 6.13 -4.08 1.06
N GLN A 118 5.54 -2.95 0.66
CA GLN A 118 5.87 -1.64 1.22
C GLN A 118 5.53 -1.58 2.72
N ASP A 119 4.39 -2.15 3.12
CA ASP A 119 4.01 -2.24 4.53
C ASP A 119 4.98 -3.12 5.32
N CYS A 120 5.35 -4.30 4.82
CA CYS A 120 6.30 -5.18 5.50
C CYS A 120 7.62 -4.48 5.79
N ILE A 121 8.19 -3.79 4.81
CA ILE A 121 9.47 -3.09 4.96
C ILE A 121 9.32 -1.92 5.96
N PHE A 122 8.24 -1.15 5.87
CA PHE A 122 8.01 -0.05 6.78
C PHE A 122 7.72 -0.52 8.22
N ASP A 123 6.94 -1.58 8.39
CA ASP A 123 6.63 -2.15 9.69
C ASP A 123 7.89 -2.71 10.37
N GLU A 124 8.78 -3.34 9.59
CA GLU A 124 10.09 -3.78 10.09
C GLU A 124 10.95 -2.58 10.50
N PHE A 125 11.00 -1.53 9.68
CA PHE A 125 11.68 -0.29 10.00
C PHE A 125 11.18 0.31 11.34
N ILE A 126 9.86 0.37 11.55
CA ILE A 126 9.27 0.86 12.80
C ILE A 126 9.62 -0.05 13.98
N ARG A 127 9.58 -1.40 13.82
CA ARG A 127 9.94 -2.34 14.88
C ARG A 127 11.40 -2.23 15.33
N GLN A 128 12.29 -1.83 14.43
CA GLN A 128 13.69 -1.56 14.78
C GLN A 128 13.85 -0.29 15.62
N GLN A 129 12.92 0.66 15.52
CA GLN A 129 12.95 1.95 16.23
C GLN A 129 12.20 1.91 17.57
N ILE A 130 11.16 1.08 17.69
CA ILE A 130 10.24 1.05 18.83
C ILE A 130 10.31 -0.31 19.51
N ASP A 131 10.69 -0.32 20.79
CA ASP A 131 10.59 -1.52 21.61
C ASP A 131 9.13 -1.77 21.99
N CYS A 132 8.60 -2.88 21.48
CA CYS A 132 7.22 -3.35 21.69
C CYS A 132 7.14 -4.50 22.71
N SER A 133 8.18 -4.76 23.49
CA SER A 133 8.22 -5.89 24.42
C SER A 133 7.10 -5.89 25.45
N LYS A 134 6.54 -4.72 25.73
CA LYS A 134 5.44 -4.51 26.68
C LYS A 134 4.13 -4.04 26.03
N LYS A 135 3.92 -4.36 24.76
CA LYS A 135 2.70 -3.95 24.04
C LYS A 135 1.40 -4.37 24.71
N TYR A 136 1.38 -5.52 25.39
CA TYR A 136 0.21 -6.01 26.14
C TYR A 136 -0.11 -5.21 27.41
N GLU A 137 0.86 -4.41 27.90
CA GLU A 137 0.71 -3.47 29.00
C GLU A 137 0.42 -2.05 28.51
N ASP A 138 0.19 -1.86 27.19
CA ASP A 138 0.06 -0.56 26.52
C ASP A 138 1.29 0.34 26.75
N LYS A 139 2.48 -0.27 26.75
CA LYS A 139 3.75 0.42 26.97
C LYS A 139 4.70 0.13 25.82
N TYR A 140 5.32 1.19 25.34
CA TYR A 140 6.23 1.21 24.20
C TYR A 140 7.42 2.09 24.52
N THR A 141 8.62 1.73 24.07
CA THR A 141 9.80 2.56 24.29
C THR A 141 10.36 3.04 22.97
N PHE A 142 10.57 4.33 22.83
CA PHE A 142 11.23 4.97 21.69
C PHE A 142 12.35 5.89 22.21
N LYS A 143 13.58 5.68 21.75
CA LYS A 143 14.78 6.44 22.18
C LYS A 143 14.91 6.55 23.70
N GLY A 144 14.61 5.45 24.42
CA GLY A 144 14.72 5.37 25.87
C GLY A 144 13.58 6.06 26.65
N THR A 145 12.57 6.59 25.97
CA THR A 145 11.37 7.18 26.59
C THR A 145 10.20 6.22 26.46
N GLU A 146 9.47 6.01 27.57
CA GLU A 146 8.27 5.17 27.60
C GLU A 146 7.05 6.00 27.16
N TYR A 147 6.20 5.40 26.33
CA TYR A 147 4.95 5.95 25.79
C TYR A 147 3.80 4.97 26.01
N ASP A 148 2.59 5.50 26.21
CA ASP A 148 1.34 4.75 26.05
C ASP A 148 0.97 4.58 24.57
N GLY A 149 -0.08 3.82 24.27
CA GLY A 149 -0.52 3.57 22.89
C GLY A 149 -0.91 4.85 22.15
N LYS A 150 -1.38 5.92 22.83
CA LYS A 150 -1.66 7.21 22.20
C LYS A 150 -0.38 7.99 21.90
N GLY A 151 0.55 7.98 22.83
CA GLY A 151 1.85 8.65 22.67
C GLY A 151 2.66 8.04 21.55
N ILE A 152 2.75 6.70 21.49
CA ILE A 152 3.51 6.02 20.45
C ILE A 152 2.90 6.19 19.06
N ARG A 153 1.57 6.26 18.92
CA ARG A 153 0.92 6.60 17.65
C ARG A 153 1.33 7.97 17.12
N LYS A 154 1.50 8.95 18.02
CA LYS A 154 2.01 10.26 17.62
C LYS A 154 3.43 10.17 17.10
N VAL A 155 4.30 9.42 17.80
CA VAL A 155 5.69 9.17 17.34
C VAL A 155 5.70 8.54 15.95
N ILE A 156 4.88 7.51 15.71
CA ILE A 156 4.77 6.86 14.40
C ILE A 156 4.27 7.86 13.35
N GLY A 157 3.26 8.67 13.65
CA GLY A 157 2.79 9.72 12.75
C GLY A 157 3.87 10.75 12.40
N ASP A 158 4.73 11.11 13.35
CA ASP A 158 5.86 12.00 13.09
C ASP A 158 6.93 11.31 12.20
N ILE A 159 7.18 10.00 12.39
CA ILE A 159 8.05 9.19 11.52
C ILE A 159 7.47 9.13 10.11
N GLU A 160 6.18 8.87 9.97
CA GLU A 160 5.48 8.82 8.68
C GLU A 160 5.52 10.16 7.95
N ASN A 161 5.27 11.25 8.65
CA ASN A 161 5.32 12.60 8.08
C ASN A 161 6.73 12.97 7.60
N GLN A 162 7.75 12.64 8.38
CA GLN A 162 9.15 12.82 7.96
C GLN A 162 9.46 11.97 6.74
N GLY A 163 9.02 10.71 6.72
CA GLY A 163 9.21 9.81 5.58
C GLY A 163 8.56 10.34 4.31
N LEU A 164 7.35 10.88 4.41
CA LEU A 164 6.66 11.53 3.28
C LEU A 164 7.48 12.70 2.71
N TYR A 165 8.01 13.57 3.57
CA TYR A 165 8.83 14.71 3.16
C TYR A 165 10.13 14.26 2.47
N ILE A 166 10.76 13.20 2.97
CA ILE A 166 11.97 12.62 2.37
C ILE A 166 11.67 12.01 1.00
N LEU A 167 10.58 11.26 0.85
CA LEU A 167 10.17 10.73 -0.46
C LEU A 167 9.88 11.85 -1.47
N ALA A 168 9.22 12.92 -1.04
CA ALA A 168 8.97 14.07 -1.89
C ALA A 168 10.29 14.74 -2.34
N TYR A 169 11.29 14.85 -1.44
CA TYR A 169 12.63 15.28 -1.80
C TYR A 169 13.27 14.36 -2.84
N MET A 170 13.19 13.05 -2.65
CA MET A 170 13.75 12.08 -3.60
C MET A 170 13.10 12.21 -4.99
N MET A 171 11.78 12.42 -5.04
CA MET A 171 11.04 12.66 -6.29
C MET A 171 11.50 13.94 -7.01
N ASP A 172 11.63 15.04 -6.26
CA ASP A 172 12.13 16.31 -6.82
C ASP A 172 13.56 16.17 -7.38
N LYS A 173 14.47 15.54 -6.62
CA LYS A 173 15.88 15.41 -7.03
C LYS A 173 16.09 14.42 -8.15
N SER A 174 15.37 13.32 -8.19
CA SER A 174 15.56 12.26 -9.18
C SER A 174 14.84 12.53 -10.48
N TYR A 175 13.63 13.12 -10.40
CA TYR A 175 12.73 13.22 -11.56
C TYR A 175 12.15 14.62 -11.78
N GLY A 176 12.46 15.61 -10.94
CA GLY A 176 11.96 16.97 -11.03
C GLY A 176 10.47 17.14 -10.70
N ILE A 177 9.85 16.13 -10.07
CA ILE A 177 8.42 16.11 -9.76
C ILE A 177 8.17 16.66 -8.36
N THR A 178 7.35 17.72 -8.27
CA THR A 178 6.92 18.30 -7.00
C THR A 178 5.61 17.63 -6.56
N THR A 179 5.72 16.73 -5.59
CA THR A 179 4.61 15.89 -5.09
C THR A 179 3.90 16.54 -3.89
N ASN A 180 3.35 17.75 -4.10
CA ASN A 180 2.54 18.47 -3.16
C ASN A 180 1.06 18.03 -3.21
N GLN A 181 0.18 18.62 -2.40
CA GLN A 181 -1.23 18.26 -2.36
C GLN A 181 -1.91 18.35 -3.73
N GLU A 182 -1.60 19.38 -4.54
CA GLU A 182 -2.16 19.54 -5.89
C GLU A 182 -1.78 18.37 -6.82
N TRP A 183 -0.56 17.87 -6.68
CA TRP A 183 -0.12 16.68 -7.42
C TRP A 183 -0.92 15.44 -7.00
N PHE A 184 -1.10 15.23 -5.69
CA PHE A 184 -1.92 14.11 -5.19
C PHE A 184 -3.38 14.21 -5.59
N ASP A 185 -3.95 15.41 -5.58
CA ASP A 185 -5.33 15.62 -6.03
C ASP A 185 -5.50 15.21 -7.50
N ARG A 186 -4.54 15.53 -8.36
CA ARG A 186 -4.58 15.21 -9.79
C ARG A 186 -4.31 13.73 -10.09
N HIS A 187 -3.26 13.16 -9.52
CA HIS A 187 -2.77 11.83 -9.88
C HIS A 187 -3.29 10.71 -8.99
N VAL A 188 -3.88 11.01 -7.86
CA VAL A 188 -4.46 10.00 -6.99
C VAL A 188 -5.95 10.21 -6.84
N LYS A 189 -6.40 11.36 -6.32
CA LYS A 189 -7.83 11.59 -6.11
C LYS A 189 -8.64 11.49 -7.40
N ASP A 190 -8.26 12.23 -8.45
CA ASP A 190 -8.98 12.22 -9.74
C ASP A 190 -8.93 10.83 -10.40
N VAL A 191 -7.88 10.05 -10.17
CA VAL A 191 -7.78 8.67 -10.65
C VAL A 191 -8.73 7.77 -9.88
N LEU A 192 -8.73 7.84 -8.54
CA LEU A 192 -9.63 7.04 -7.71
C LEU A 192 -11.10 7.38 -7.95
N ASP A 193 -11.43 8.65 -8.19
CA ASP A 193 -12.81 9.08 -8.54
C ASP A 193 -13.31 8.48 -9.86
N ARG A 194 -12.40 8.11 -10.78
CA ARG A 194 -12.74 7.43 -12.03
C ARG A 194 -12.84 5.92 -11.90
N GLU A 195 -11.94 5.31 -11.10
CA GLU A 195 -11.76 3.86 -11.04
C GLU A 195 -12.60 3.21 -9.91
N TYR A 196 -12.92 3.96 -8.87
CA TYR A 196 -13.63 3.48 -7.70
C TYR A 196 -15.08 3.97 -7.65
N SER A 197 -15.92 3.29 -6.87
CA SER A 197 -17.20 3.88 -6.45
C SER A 197 -16.94 5.14 -5.59
N ALA A 198 -17.89 6.09 -5.60
CA ALA A 198 -17.75 7.34 -4.84
C ALA A 198 -17.40 7.11 -3.36
N ASP A 199 -18.07 6.14 -2.71
CA ASP A 199 -17.82 5.79 -1.31
C ASP A 199 -16.41 5.22 -1.07
N LEU A 200 -15.89 4.46 -2.01
CA LEU A 200 -14.57 3.86 -1.90
C LEU A 200 -13.48 4.92 -2.11
N ALA A 201 -13.65 5.77 -3.11
CA ALA A 201 -12.75 6.88 -3.39
C ALA A 201 -12.69 7.85 -2.21
N GLU A 202 -13.84 8.30 -1.67
CA GLU A 202 -13.92 9.18 -0.51
C GLU A 202 -13.27 8.55 0.73
N GLY A 203 -13.57 7.27 0.99
CA GLY A 203 -13.00 6.53 2.13
C GLY A 203 -11.47 6.46 2.09
N THR A 204 -10.89 6.34 0.91
CA THR A 204 -9.44 6.32 0.70
C THR A 204 -8.84 7.72 0.82
N TYR A 205 -9.43 8.67 0.11
CA TYR A 205 -8.89 10.01 -0.03
C TYR A 205 -8.89 10.83 1.26
N LYS A 206 -9.85 10.63 2.18
CA LYS A 206 -9.91 11.39 3.44
C LYS A 206 -8.65 11.27 4.30
N TYR A 207 -7.84 10.24 4.10
CA TYR A 207 -6.57 10.03 4.80
C TYR A 207 -5.35 10.53 4.00
N MET A 208 -5.57 11.10 2.81
CA MET A 208 -4.52 11.55 1.90
C MET A 208 -4.29 13.06 1.95
N HIS A 209 -4.29 13.62 3.16
CA HIS A 209 -4.03 15.03 3.36
C HIS A 209 -2.61 15.25 3.87
N ILE A 210 -1.81 15.96 3.10
CA ILE A 210 -0.45 16.35 3.50
C ILE A 210 -0.57 17.43 4.58
N PRO A 211 0.09 17.30 5.75
CA PRO A 211 0.12 18.37 6.74
C PRO A 211 0.57 19.70 6.11
N GLU A 212 -0.12 20.79 6.44
CA GLU A 212 0.05 22.10 5.80
C GLU A 212 1.51 22.56 5.73
N GLU A 213 2.25 22.41 6.82
CA GLU A 213 3.66 22.80 6.88
C GLU A 213 4.54 21.96 5.93
N ILE A 214 4.30 20.65 5.85
CA ILE A 214 5.01 19.76 4.94
C ILE A 214 4.65 20.07 3.50
N ASN A 215 3.37 20.30 3.21
CA ASN A 215 2.90 20.66 1.88
C ASN A 215 3.52 21.98 1.40
N LYS A 216 3.63 22.98 2.29
CA LYS A 216 4.29 24.24 2.00
C LYS A 216 5.77 24.03 1.66
N ARG A 217 6.51 23.28 2.47
CA ARG A 217 7.93 22.98 2.21
C ARG A 217 8.14 22.26 0.89
N ILE A 218 7.31 21.27 0.58
CA ILE A 218 7.37 20.55 -0.70
C ILE A 218 7.10 21.51 -1.87
N THR A 219 6.09 22.38 -1.76
CA THR A 219 5.72 23.34 -2.80
C THR A 219 6.83 24.36 -3.06
N GLU A 220 7.44 24.85 -1.99
CA GLU A 220 8.55 25.82 -2.04
C GLU A 220 9.91 25.17 -2.34
N LYS A 221 9.98 23.83 -2.40
CA LYS A 221 11.21 23.04 -2.52
C LYS A 221 12.23 23.36 -1.42
N ASP A 222 11.72 23.66 -0.23
CA ASP A 222 12.55 23.91 0.95
C ASP A 222 12.97 22.57 1.58
N TRP A 223 14.16 22.12 1.25
CA TRP A 223 14.74 20.86 1.72
C TRP A 223 15.71 21.04 2.89
N SER A 224 15.75 22.22 3.51
CA SER A 224 16.67 22.53 4.62
C SER A 224 16.43 21.70 5.89
N HIS A 225 15.20 21.20 6.07
CA HIS A 225 14.75 20.48 7.27
C HIS A 225 14.88 18.93 7.19
N LEU A 226 15.50 18.38 6.15
CA LEU A 226 15.63 16.92 5.96
C LEU A 226 16.31 16.22 7.15
N ASN A 227 17.25 16.88 7.81
CA ASN A 227 18.01 16.35 8.93
C ASN A 227 17.44 16.74 10.31
N GLU A 228 16.33 17.46 10.36
CA GLU A 228 15.71 17.91 11.61
C GLU A 228 14.62 16.96 12.12
N GLY A 229 14.46 15.83 11.46
CA GLY A 229 13.41 14.86 11.78
C GLY A 229 13.67 14.03 13.02
N ILE A 230 12.66 13.23 13.36
CA ILE A 230 12.68 12.35 14.53
C ILE A 230 13.69 11.20 14.40
N LEU A 231 13.97 10.75 13.16
CA LEU A 231 15.00 9.75 12.84
C LEU A 231 16.03 10.32 11.85
N PRO A 232 17.26 9.78 11.82
CA PRO A 232 18.29 10.16 10.85
C PRO A 232 17.83 9.97 9.41
N LEU A 233 18.16 10.91 8.53
CA LEU A 233 17.88 10.81 7.09
C LEU A 233 18.41 9.50 6.48
N SER A 234 19.60 9.05 6.90
CA SER A 234 20.22 7.82 6.39
C SER A 234 19.36 6.57 6.61
N GLU A 235 18.65 6.47 7.72
CA GLU A 235 17.79 5.33 8.04
C GLU A 235 16.59 5.26 7.08
N TYR A 236 15.96 6.40 6.78
CA TYR A 236 14.90 6.47 5.77
C TYR A 236 15.42 6.13 4.37
N MET A 237 16.60 6.63 4.02
CA MET A 237 17.19 6.35 2.70
C MET A 237 17.48 4.87 2.50
N GLU A 238 17.90 4.14 3.54
CA GLU A 238 18.08 2.70 3.50
C GLU A 238 16.75 1.96 3.34
N MET A 239 15.76 2.29 4.17
CA MET A 239 14.42 1.71 4.06
C MET A 239 13.80 1.93 2.67
N TYR A 240 13.83 3.17 2.15
CA TYR A 240 13.27 3.43 0.82
C TYR A 240 14.07 2.79 -0.32
N LYS A 241 15.38 2.61 -0.16
CA LYS A 241 16.17 1.86 -1.14
C LYS A 241 15.71 0.40 -1.21
N GLU A 242 15.37 -0.21 -0.09
CA GLU A 242 14.82 -1.56 -0.06
C GLU A 242 13.46 -1.61 -0.76
N VAL A 243 12.52 -0.71 -0.38
CA VAL A 243 11.21 -0.58 -1.05
C VAL A 243 11.36 -0.46 -2.56
N ILE A 244 12.22 0.44 -3.03
CA ILE A 244 12.43 0.72 -4.45
C ILE A 244 13.07 -0.48 -5.18
N THR A 245 13.88 -1.28 -4.49
CA THR A 245 14.53 -2.46 -5.06
C THR A 245 13.53 -3.60 -5.27
N GLU A 246 12.52 -3.71 -4.40
CA GLU A 246 11.50 -4.77 -4.51
C GLU A 246 10.44 -4.48 -5.60
N MET A 247 10.09 -3.21 -5.86
CA MET A 247 9.03 -2.86 -6.81
C MET A 247 9.25 -3.43 -8.23
N PRO A 248 10.45 -3.31 -8.86
CA PRO A 248 10.69 -3.86 -10.19
C PRO A 248 10.57 -5.39 -10.26
N LYS A 249 10.84 -6.11 -9.17
CA LYS A 249 10.70 -7.57 -9.13
C LYS A 249 9.23 -7.96 -9.26
N ILE A 250 8.33 -7.23 -8.60
CA ILE A 250 6.89 -7.45 -8.69
C ILE A 250 6.39 -7.14 -10.11
N ASP A 251 6.93 -6.12 -10.77
CA ASP A 251 6.59 -5.80 -12.16
C ASP A 251 7.04 -6.91 -13.14
N MET A 252 8.18 -7.55 -12.88
CA MET A 252 8.62 -8.72 -13.66
C MET A 252 7.66 -9.89 -13.48
N GLU A 253 7.24 -10.21 -12.26
CA GLU A 253 6.25 -11.25 -11.98
C GLU A 253 4.90 -10.96 -12.66
N LYS A 254 4.45 -9.70 -12.66
CA LYS A 254 3.25 -9.26 -13.39
C LYS A 254 3.38 -9.58 -14.88
N SER A 255 4.50 -9.21 -15.50
CA SER A 255 4.76 -9.45 -16.92
C SER A 255 4.81 -10.94 -17.27
N GLU A 256 5.34 -11.77 -16.39
CA GLU A 256 5.35 -13.25 -16.56
C GLU A 256 3.93 -13.82 -16.50
N ARG A 257 3.09 -13.36 -15.58
CA ARG A 257 1.67 -13.76 -15.48
C ARG A 257 0.88 -13.38 -16.73
N GLU A 258 1.03 -12.15 -17.21
CA GLU A 258 0.39 -11.68 -18.45
C GLU A 258 0.79 -12.56 -19.65
N SER A 259 2.06 -12.92 -19.75
CA SER A 259 2.59 -13.78 -20.80
C SER A 259 2.02 -15.21 -20.71
N GLY A 260 1.86 -15.74 -19.51
CA GLY A 260 1.26 -17.05 -19.24
C GLY A 260 -0.21 -17.10 -19.66
N ILE A 261 -0.99 -16.06 -19.36
CA ILE A 261 -2.40 -15.94 -19.75
C ILE A 261 -2.53 -15.91 -21.27
N LYS A 262 -1.78 -15.04 -21.97
CA LYS A 262 -1.80 -14.94 -23.44
C LYS A 262 -1.45 -16.25 -24.14
N ASN A 263 -0.48 -17.01 -23.61
CA ASN A 263 -0.10 -18.31 -24.14
C ASN A 263 -1.20 -19.36 -23.96
N SER A 264 -1.90 -19.35 -22.82
CA SER A 264 -3.00 -20.27 -22.55
C SER A 264 -4.22 -20.00 -23.43
N GLU A 265 -4.55 -18.75 -23.70
CA GLU A 265 -5.62 -18.34 -24.61
C GLU A 265 -5.33 -18.73 -26.05
N LYS A 266 -4.08 -18.53 -26.50
CA LYS A 266 -3.64 -18.93 -27.84
C LYS A 266 -3.67 -20.44 -28.03
N ALA A 267 -3.31 -21.23 -27.03
CA ALA A 267 -3.41 -22.68 -27.06
C ALA A 267 -4.88 -23.15 -27.17
N LYS A 268 -5.80 -22.52 -26.42
CA LYS A 268 -7.24 -22.83 -26.50
C LYS A 268 -7.84 -22.46 -27.85
N SER A 269 -7.44 -21.34 -28.47
CA SER A 269 -7.94 -20.93 -29.79
C SER A 269 -7.48 -21.92 -30.89
N ASN A 270 -6.25 -22.40 -30.80
CA ASN A 270 -5.73 -23.40 -31.78
C ASN A 270 -6.42 -24.77 -31.67
N THR A 271 -6.79 -25.18 -30.46
CA THR A 271 -7.54 -26.44 -30.27
C THR A 271 -9.00 -26.37 -30.73
N MET A 272 -9.60 -25.15 -30.77
CA MET A 272 -10.95 -24.98 -31.31
C MET A 272 -11.00 -24.88 -32.85
N SER A 273 -9.88 -24.59 -33.51
CA SER A 273 -9.82 -24.52 -34.98
C SER A 273 -9.61 -25.89 -35.69
N GLU A 274 -9.25 -26.95 -34.95
CA GLU A 274 -9.19 -28.30 -35.43
C GLU A 274 -10.51 -29.03 -35.12
N GLY A 275 -11.61 -28.57 -35.72
CA GLY A 275 -12.86 -29.32 -35.77
C GLY A 275 -12.71 -30.57 -36.64
N PRO A 276 -13.45 -31.65 -36.38
CA PRO A 276 -13.30 -32.89 -37.15
C PRO A 276 -13.63 -32.64 -38.63
N GLU A 277 -12.64 -32.89 -39.49
CA GLU A 277 -12.92 -33.11 -40.90
C GLU A 277 -13.85 -34.33 -41.03
N ASP A 278 -15.07 -34.11 -41.49
CA ASP A 278 -16.03 -35.15 -41.83
C ASP A 278 -15.40 -36.15 -42.80
N ARG A 279 -15.35 -37.38 -42.34
CA ARG A 279 -15.16 -38.53 -43.20
C ARG A 279 -16.44 -39.30 -43.39
#